data_c48c8e102ea7bf094ff8afbfd09e1354
#
_entry.id   c48c8e102ea7bf094ff8afbfd09e1354
#
_cell.length_a   1.000
_cell.length_b   1.000
_cell.length_c   1.000
_cell.angle_alpha   90.00
_cell.angle_beta   90.00
_cell.angle_gamma   90.00
#
_symmetry.space_group_name_H-M   'P 1'
#
loop_
_entity.id
_entity.type
_entity.pdbx_description
1 polymer ?
#
loop_
_entity_poly.entity_id
_entity_poly.type
_entity_poly.pdbx_seq_one_letter_code
_entity_poly.pdbx_strand_id
1 'polypeptide(L)'
;VCHTVDDRAPHSLHAYFMRAGDASRPVLYEVDRIRDGRSFTTRRVVAIQDGEAIFTMSGSFQVQEEGLSHAASMPNVPLPDELEDDIDVFLRQGARSGANPMAGRARPFETRSVFAPGTAVAAQSRSWNPVWIRFCQPLPEDDASLPWCLLAYASDMGLVSTALLPFGDTLARDSVQKASLDHS
;
A
#
# COMPACT_ATOMS: atom_id res chain seq x y z
N VAL A 1 0.96 -16.12 4.04
CA VAL A 1 2.27 -16.43 3.42
C VAL A 1 3.35 -16.51 4.48
N CYS A 2 3.55 -15.46 5.29
CA CYS A 2 4.61 -15.42 6.32
C CYS A 2 4.58 -16.64 7.25
N HIS A 3 3.42 -17.07 7.72
CA HIS A 3 3.26 -18.27 8.58
C HIS A 3 3.58 -19.61 7.89
N THR A 4 3.99 -19.60 6.64
CA THR A 4 4.47 -20.80 5.91
C THR A 4 5.97 -20.81 5.69
N VAL A 5 6.68 -19.85 6.29
CA VAL A 5 8.12 -19.65 6.15
C VAL A 5 8.72 -19.45 7.53
N ASP A 6 9.76 -20.19 7.85
CA ASP A 6 10.47 -20.12 9.12
C ASP A 6 11.82 -19.40 8.93
N ASP A 7 12.21 -18.59 9.93
CA ASP A 7 13.54 -17.96 10.06
C ASP A 7 14.02 -17.15 8.84
N ARG A 8 13.10 -16.55 8.08
CA ARG A 8 13.42 -15.73 6.91
C ARG A 8 12.52 -14.53 6.82
N ALA A 9 13.11 -13.38 6.50
CA ALA A 9 12.39 -12.16 6.25
C ALA A 9 11.93 -12.07 4.79
N PRO A 10 10.74 -11.51 4.51
CA PRO A 10 10.36 -11.16 3.15
C PRO A 10 11.25 -10.04 2.63
N HIS A 11 11.65 -10.10 1.37
CA HIS A 11 12.47 -9.07 0.73
C HIS A 11 11.90 -8.57 -0.59
N SER A 12 10.95 -9.30 -1.19
CA SER A 12 10.26 -8.84 -2.39
C SER A 12 8.88 -9.49 -2.51
N LEU A 13 7.98 -8.79 -3.16
CA LEU A 13 6.68 -9.30 -3.58
C LEU A 13 6.33 -8.74 -4.96
N HIS A 14 5.48 -9.48 -5.68
CA HIS A 14 4.81 -9.01 -6.88
C HIS A 14 3.38 -9.53 -6.88
N ALA A 15 2.42 -8.65 -7.12
CA ALA A 15 1.00 -8.95 -7.01
C ALA A 15 0.22 -8.45 -8.23
N TYR A 16 -0.86 -9.17 -8.58
CA TYR A 16 -1.83 -8.76 -9.58
C TYR A 16 -3.24 -8.72 -8.99
N PHE A 17 -3.93 -7.61 -9.18
CA PHE A 17 -5.33 -7.43 -8.87
C PHE A 17 -6.15 -7.73 -10.13
N MET A 18 -6.77 -8.90 -10.19
CA MET A 18 -7.40 -9.39 -11.41
C MET A 18 -8.88 -9.05 -11.50
N ARG A 19 -9.57 -9.00 -10.37
CA ARG A 19 -11.02 -8.69 -10.27
C ARG A 19 -11.31 -7.96 -8.99
N ALA A 20 -12.37 -7.16 -8.98
CA ALA A 20 -12.89 -6.58 -7.76
C ALA A 20 -13.46 -7.68 -6.84
N GLY A 21 -13.05 -7.67 -5.57
CA GLY A 21 -13.64 -8.53 -4.55
C GLY A 21 -14.89 -7.91 -3.93
N ASP A 22 -15.79 -8.75 -3.44
CA ASP A 22 -16.97 -8.36 -2.65
C ASP A 22 -16.66 -8.55 -1.16
N ALA A 23 -16.56 -7.44 -0.42
CA ALA A 23 -16.23 -7.45 1.01
C ALA A 23 -17.29 -8.17 1.87
N SER A 24 -18.51 -8.43 1.36
CA SER A 24 -19.55 -9.15 2.06
C SER A 24 -19.41 -10.67 1.98
N ARG A 25 -18.50 -11.17 1.14
CA ARG A 25 -18.30 -12.60 0.86
C ARG A 25 -16.94 -13.08 1.36
N PRO A 26 -16.83 -14.35 1.75
CA PRO A 26 -15.55 -14.92 2.16
C PRO A 26 -14.57 -15.00 0.98
N VAL A 27 -13.29 -14.88 1.29
CA VAL A 27 -12.18 -15.08 0.35
C VAL A 27 -11.37 -16.28 0.81
N LEU A 28 -11.13 -17.23 -0.07
CA LEU A 28 -10.24 -18.35 0.14
C LEU A 28 -8.84 -17.98 -0.33
N TYR A 29 -7.83 -18.19 0.52
CA TYR A 29 -6.42 -18.00 0.18
C TYR A 29 -5.74 -19.35 0.02
N GLU A 30 -5.31 -19.67 -1.19
CA GLU A 30 -4.46 -20.82 -1.48
C GLU A 30 -3.01 -20.39 -1.49
N VAL A 31 -2.17 -21.12 -0.75
CA VAL A 31 -0.73 -20.83 -0.64
C VAL A 31 0.08 -21.99 -1.19
N ASP A 32 0.77 -21.75 -2.29
CA ASP A 32 1.71 -22.71 -2.87
C ASP A 32 3.12 -22.51 -2.31
N ARG A 33 3.72 -23.58 -1.82
CA ARG A 33 5.12 -23.64 -1.42
C ARG A 33 5.98 -23.94 -2.64
N ILE A 34 6.26 -22.93 -3.47
CA ILE A 34 6.94 -23.10 -4.77
C ILE A 34 8.36 -23.61 -4.57
N ARG A 35 9.09 -23.06 -3.57
CA ARG A 35 10.47 -23.43 -3.32
C ARG A 35 10.86 -23.19 -1.86
N ASP A 36 11.56 -24.16 -1.29
CA ASP A 36 12.31 -24.03 -0.06
C ASP A 36 13.80 -24.31 -0.36
N GLY A 37 14.55 -23.25 -0.66
CA GLY A 37 15.98 -23.32 -0.95
C GLY A 37 16.82 -23.05 0.29
N ARG A 38 18.15 -23.11 0.16
CA ARG A 38 19.06 -22.88 1.28
C ARG A 38 19.02 -21.44 1.78
N SER A 39 19.12 -20.44 0.90
CA SER A 39 19.12 -19.01 1.25
C SER A 39 17.79 -18.34 0.95
N PHE A 40 17.02 -18.82 -0.03
CA PHE A 40 15.76 -18.21 -0.48
C PHE A 40 14.59 -19.18 -0.43
N THR A 41 13.42 -18.66 -0.09
CA THR A 41 12.13 -19.36 -0.12
C THR A 41 11.15 -18.55 -0.95
N THR A 42 10.38 -19.23 -1.81
CA THR A 42 9.35 -18.59 -2.65
C THR A 42 7.98 -19.16 -2.33
N ARG A 43 7.00 -18.28 -2.20
CA ARG A 43 5.59 -18.61 -2.00
C ARG A 43 4.75 -17.92 -3.06
N ARG A 44 3.70 -18.59 -3.48
CA ARG A 44 2.64 -17.99 -4.29
C ARG A 44 1.32 -18.07 -3.54
N VAL A 45 0.53 -17.01 -3.64
CA VAL A 45 -0.83 -16.95 -3.09
C VAL A 45 -1.81 -16.65 -4.21
N VAL A 46 -2.94 -17.33 -4.17
CA VAL A 46 -4.11 -16.98 -4.99
C VAL A 46 -5.28 -16.73 -4.04
N ALA A 47 -5.90 -15.57 -4.16
CA ALA A 47 -7.16 -15.27 -3.48
C ALA A 47 -8.32 -15.61 -4.41
N ILE A 48 -9.24 -16.45 -3.93
CA ILE A 48 -10.36 -16.98 -4.69
C ILE A 48 -11.66 -16.56 -4.02
N GLN A 49 -12.59 -16.07 -4.80
CA GLN A 49 -13.93 -15.74 -4.37
C GLN A 49 -14.94 -16.28 -5.39
N ASP A 50 -15.96 -16.99 -4.91
CA ASP A 50 -16.99 -17.65 -5.75
C ASP A 50 -16.41 -18.57 -6.85
N GLY A 51 -15.26 -19.22 -6.59
CA GLY A 51 -14.59 -20.10 -7.54
C GLY A 51 -13.69 -19.38 -8.56
N GLU A 52 -13.61 -18.04 -8.52
CA GLU A 52 -12.77 -17.26 -9.41
C GLU A 52 -11.59 -16.60 -8.68
N ALA A 53 -10.40 -16.63 -9.29
CA ALA A 53 -9.25 -15.93 -8.78
C ALA A 53 -9.44 -14.40 -8.93
N ILE A 54 -9.39 -13.67 -7.81
CA ILE A 54 -9.52 -12.22 -7.77
C ILE A 54 -8.16 -11.51 -7.59
N PHE A 55 -7.18 -12.20 -7.01
CA PHE A 55 -5.84 -11.67 -6.73
C PHE A 55 -4.82 -12.80 -6.76
N THR A 56 -3.60 -12.52 -7.18
CA THR A 56 -2.46 -13.41 -7.04
C THR A 56 -1.22 -12.63 -6.62
N MET A 57 -0.36 -13.26 -5.82
CA MET A 57 0.90 -12.66 -5.36
C MET A 57 1.99 -13.73 -5.31
N SER A 58 3.19 -13.38 -5.72
CA SER A 58 4.41 -14.13 -5.42
C SER A 58 5.27 -13.34 -4.45
N GLY A 59 5.78 -14.00 -3.42
CA GLY A 59 6.67 -13.42 -2.43
C GLY A 59 7.94 -14.23 -2.29
N SER A 60 9.07 -13.54 -2.12
CA SER A 60 10.37 -14.14 -1.85
C SER A 60 10.86 -13.75 -0.47
N PHE A 61 11.47 -14.71 0.21
CA PHE A 61 12.00 -14.61 1.57
C PHE A 61 13.47 -15.02 1.57
N GLN A 62 14.27 -14.36 2.38
CA GLN A 62 15.72 -14.59 2.46
C GLN A 62 16.18 -14.79 3.89
N VAL A 63 17.14 -15.67 4.08
CA VAL A 63 17.91 -15.76 5.33
C VAL A 63 18.73 -14.48 5.49
N GLN A 64 18.82 -13.97 6.73
CA GLN A 64 19.67 -12.81 7.02
C GLN A 64 21.14 -13.17 6.75
N GLU A 65 21.80 -12.44 5.88
CA GLU A 65 23.20 -12.63 5.50
C GLU A 65 23.95 -11.30 5.55
N GLU A 66 25.21 -11.32 5.94
CA GLU A 66 26.10 -10.18 5.83
C GLU A 66 26.50 -9.95 4.38
N GLY A 67 26.57 -8.68 3.94
CA GLY A 67 26.92 -8.36 2.56
C GLY A 67 27.10 -6.87 2.32
N LEU A 68 27.27 -6.52 1.05
CA LEU A 68 27.34 -5.10 0.64
C LEU A 68 25.97 -4.45 0.84
N SER A 69 26.00 -3.25 1.43
CA SER A 69 24.79 -2.46 1.64
C SER A 69 24.84 -1.18 0.83
N HIS A 70 23.75 -0.87 0.16
CA HIS A 70 23.55 0.40 -0.55
C HIS A 70 22.11 0.88 -0.39
N ALA A 71 21.94 2.15 -0.07
CA ALA A 71 20.65 2.82 -0.05
C ALA A 71 20.78 4.23 -0.65
N ALA A 72 19.79 4.65 -1.41
CA ALA A 72 19.67 6.03 -1.83
C ALA A 72 19.47 6.94 -0.60
N SER A 73 19.99 8.16 -0.66
CA SER A 73 19.74 9.14 0.38
C SER A 73 18.25 9.50 0.42
N MET A 74 17.71 9.60 1.63
CA MET A 74 16.34 10.07 1.81
C MET A 74 16.20 11.50 1.23
N PRO A 75 15.15 11.79 0.46
CA PRO A 75 14.88 13.14 -0.02
C PRO A 75 14.74 14.14 1.14
N ASN A 76 15.21 15.37 0.92
CA ASN A 76 14.96 16.45 1.87
C ASN A 76 13.51 16.92 1.72
N VAL A 77 12.67 16.56 2.66
CA VAL A 77 11.23 16.87 2.70
C VAL A 77 10.84 17.37 4.09
N PRO A 78 9.73 18.11 4.22
CA PRO A 78 9.21 18.51 5.53
C PRO A 78 8.97 17.30 6.44
N LEU A 79 9.15 17.50 7.74
CA LEU A 79 8.86 16.48 8.74
C LEU A 79 7.34 16.24 8.83
N PRO A 80 6.90 15.06 9.29
CA PRO A 80 5.47 14.76 9.36
C PRO A 80 4.67 15.77 10.19
N ASP A 81 5.24 16.31 11.25
CA ASP A 81 4.56 17.29 12.11
C ASP A 81 4.40 18.68 11.44
N GLU A 82 5.11 18.94 10.35
CA GLU A 82 4.97 20.15 9.52
C GLU A 82 3.92 19.99 8.41
N LEU A 83 3.36 18.80 8.25
CA LEU A 83 2.39 18.46 7.21
C LEU A 83 1.02 18.16 7.84
N GLU A 84 -0.04 18.49 7.10
CA GLU A 84 -1.40 18.11 7.50
C GLU A 84 -1.68 16.62 7.23
N ASP A 85 -2.56 16.02 8.03
CA ASP A 85 -3.11 14.69 7.72
C ASP A 85 -3.91 14.74 6.42
N ASP A 86 -3.65 13.83 5.49
CA ASP A 86 -4.30 13.79 4.19
C ASP A 86 -5.82 13.68 4.30
N ILE A 87 -6.35 13.06 5.38
CA ILE A 87 -7.79 13.00 5.60
C ILE A 87 -8.39 14.37 5.93
N ASP A 88 -7.67 15.21 6.68
CA ASP A 88 -8.16 16.55 7.03
C ASP A 88 -8.18 17.42 5.77
N VAL A 89 -7.18 17.27 4.91
CA VAL A 89 -7.15 17.89 3.58
C VAL A 89 -8.35 17.43 2.75
N PHE A 90 -8.57 16.11 2.69
CA PHE A 90 -9.68 15.50 1.93
C PHE A 90 -11.05 15.95 2.46
N LEU A 91 -11.25 15.96 3.77
CA LEU A 91 -12.51 16.37 4.39
C LEU A 91 -12.85 17.84 4.12
N ARG A 92 -11.84 18.71 4.13
CA ARG A 92 -12.03 20.12 3.75
C ARG A 92 -12.46 20.29 2.29
N GLN A 93 -11.91 19.48 1.42
CA GLN A 93 -12.27 19.48 -0.01
C GLN A 93 -13.66 18.88 -0.23
N GLY A 94 -13.96 17.76 0.44
CA GLY A 94 -15.24 17.05 0.39
C GLY A 94 -16.40 17.81 1.04
N ALA A 95 -16.14 18.63 2.05
CA ALA A 95 -17.14 19.52 2.63
C ALA A 95 -17.71 20.52 1.59
N ARG A 96 -16.95 20.78 0.53
CA ARG A 96 -17.42 21.59 -0.61
C ARG A 96 -18.32 20.80 -1.57
N SER A 97 -18.24 19.46 -1.58
CA SER A 97 -19.01 18.58 -2.48
C SER A 97 -20.12 17.78 -1.80
N GLY A 98 -20.27 17.87 -0.48
CA GLY A 98 -21.37 17.25 0.28
C GLY A 98 -21.24 15.74 0.52
N ALA A 99 -20.19 15.08 0.05
CA ALA A 99 -19.98 13.66 0.25
C ALA A 99 -18.77 13.38 1.16
N ASN A 100 -18.99 12.62 2.23
CA ASN A 100 -17.90 12.14 3.10
C ASN A 100 -17.88 10.61 3.17
N PRO A 101 -17.26 9.91 2.20
CA PRO A 101 -17.23 8.44 2.17
C PRO A 101 -16.35 7.84 3.28
N MET A 102 -15.56 8.64 3.99
CA MET A 102 -14.62 8.20 5.03
C MET A 102 -15.13 8.45 6.46
N ALA A 103 -16.28 9.11 6.62
CA ALA A 103 -16.82 9.42 7.93
C ALA A 103 -17.06 8.15 8.77
N GLY A 104 -16.49 8.11 9.97
CA GLY A 104 -16.70 7.03 10.93
C GLY A 104 -15.94 5.72 10.64
N ARG A 105 -15.10 5.65 9.62
CA ARG A 105 -14.25 4.49 9.38
C ARG A 105 -12.98 4.54 10.23
N ALA A 106 -12.69 3.44 10.93
CA ALA A 106 -11.41 3.27 11.59
C ALA A 106 -10.29 3.27 10.54
N ARG A 107 -9.25 4.06 10.80
CA ARG A 107 -8.09 4.15 9.92
C ARG A 107 -6.90 3.48 10.60
N PRO A 108 -6.39 2.38 10.03
CA PRO A 108 -5.19 1.76 10.56
C PRO A 108 -3.94 2.60 10.30
N PHE A 109 -3.95 3.45 9.25
CA PHE A 109 -2.83 4.30 8.87
C PHE A 109 -3.21 5.78 8.88
N GLU A 110 -2.28 6.61 9.31
CA GLU A 110 -2.22 8.04 9.07
C GLU A 110 -1.26 8.28 7.90
N THR A 111 -1.65 9.15 6.98
CA THR A 111 -0.81 9.56 5.85
C THR A 111 -0.68 11.06 5.79
N ARG A 112 0.52 11.55 5.48
CA ARG A 112 0.81 12.97 5.30
C ARG A 112 1.64 13.14 4.04
N SER A 113 1.00 13.60 2.98
CA SER A 113 1.62 13.81 1.68
C SER A 113 2.30 15.17 1.60
N VAL A 114 3.52 15.22 1.08
CA VAL A 114 4.20 16.49 0.79
C VAL A 114 3.44 17.27 -0.28
N PHE A 115 2.85 16.58 -1.24
CA PHE A 115 2.00 17.15 -2.29
C PHE A 115 0.58 16.60 -2.17
N ALA A 116 -0.12 17.02 -1.12
CA ALA A 116 -1.48 16.53 -0.86
C ALA A 116 -2.40 16.81 -2.06
N PRO A 117 -3.14 15.80 -2.56
CA PRO A 117 -4.02 15.94 -3.72
C PRO A 117 -5.03 17.09 -3.55
N GLY A 118 -5.31 17.82 -4.63
CA GLY A 118 -6.25 18.95 -4.62
C GLY A 118 -5.71 20.23 -3.97
N THR A 119 -4.44 20.26 -3.58
CA THR A 119 -3.79 21.49 -3.11
C THR A 119 -3.11 22.24 -4.26
N ALA A 120 -2.90 23.54 -4.10
CA ALA A 120 -2.17 24.35 -5.08
C ALA A 120 -0.72 23.86 -5.30
N VAL A 121 -0.11 23.25 -4.30
CA VAL A 121 1.23 22.67 -4.39
C VAL A 121 1.22 21.41 -5.25
N ALA A 122 0.21 20.56 -5.13
CA ALA A 122 0.04 19.37 -5.97
C ALA A 122 -0.15 19.72 -7.45
N ALA A 123 -0.82 20.85 -7.74
CA ALA A 123 -1.06 21.31 -9.10
C ALA A 123 0.22 21.73 -9.88
N GLN A 124 1.39 21.73 -9.24
CA GLN A 124 2.67 22.06 -9.87
C GLN A 124 3.31 20.88 -10.65
N SER A 125 2.52 19.95 -11.13
CA SER A 125 2.94 18.83 -11.99
C SER A 125 4.13 18.04 -11.43
N ARG A 126 3.87 17.16 -10.47
CA ARG A 126 4.89 16.29 -9.91
C ARG A 126 4.66 14.85 -10.35
N SER A 127 5.74 14.18 -10.75
CA SER A 127 5.72 12.74 -11.06
C SER A 127 6.06 11.87 -9.85
N TRP A 128 6.26 12.46 -8.68
CA TRP A 128 6.57 11.80 -7.43
C TRP A 128 5.92 12.53 -6.26
N ASN A 129 5.55 11.81 -5.22
CA ASN A 129 4.96 12.37 -4.01
C ASN A 129 5.52 11.64 -2.78
N PRO A 130 6.41 12.24 -2.00
CA PRO A 130 6.80 11.69 -0.71
C PRO A 130 5.60 11.70 0.24
N VAL A 131 5.38 10.57 0.89
CA VAL A 131 4.28 10.39 1.84
C VAL A 131 4.84 9.80 3.13
N TRP A 132 4.59 10.44 4.25
CA TRP A 132 4.79 9.86 5.55
C TRP A 132 3.61 8.96 5.88
N ILE A 133 3.89 7.71 6.25
CA ILE A 133 2.88 6.72 6.61
C ILE A 133 3.17 6.23 8.01
N ARG A 134 2.17 6.29 8.89
CA ARG A 134 2.26 5.80 10.26
C ARG A 134 1.10 4.83 10.54
N PHE A 135 1.43 3.65 11.04
CA PHE A 135 0.43 2.74 11.60
C PHE A 135 -0.04 3.27 12.96
N CYS A 136 -1.35 3.38 13.17
CA CYS A 136 -1.94 4.11 14.30
C CYS A 136 -2.19 3.24 15.54
N GLN A 137 -1.95 1.93 15.46
CA GLN A 137 -2.18 1.00 16.56
C GLN A 137 -0.85 0.46 17.10
N PRO A 138 -0.77 0.06 18.38
CA PRO A 138 0.39 -0.64 18.88
C PRO A 138 0.56 -1.98 18.14
N LEU A 139 1.80 -2.31 17.80
CA LEU A 139 2.12 -3.60 17.19
C LEU A 139 2.17 -4.67 18.30
N PRO A 140 1.51 -5.81 18.13
CA PRO A 140 1.66 -6.94 19.04
C PRO A 140 3.12 -7.47 18.98
N GLU A 141 3.68 -7.77 20.15
CA GLU A 141 5.08 -8.23 20.26
C GLU A 141 5.27 -9.67 19.78
N ASP A 142 4.19 -10.45 19.73
CA ASP A 142 4.19 -11.87 19.41
C ASP A 142 4.00 -12.20 17.93
N ASP A 143 3.78 -11.19 17.07
CA ASP A 143 3.66 -11.37 15.61
C ASP A 143 4.75 -10.61 14.85
N ALA A 144 5.91 -11.25 14.70
CA ALA A 144 7.03 -10.69 13.93
C ALA A 144 6.73 -10.54 12.41
N SER A 145 5.64 -11.12 11.90
CA SER A 145 5.25 -11.01 10.50
C SER A 145 4.38 -9.78 10.20
N LEU A 146 3.67 -9.27 11.22
CA LEU A 146 2.73 -8.16 11.05
C LEU A 146 3.37 -6.89 10.49
N PRO A 147 4.56 -6.44 10.93
CA PRO A 147 5.21 -5.25 10.35
C PRO A 147 5.42 -5.37 8.85
N TRP A 148 5.79 -6.54 8.35
CA TRP A 148 5.97 -6.80 6.93
C TRP A 148 4.65 -6.79 6.15
N CYS A 149 3.60 -7.34 6.74
CA CYS A 149 2.26 -7.31 6.15
C CYS A 149 1.73 -5.87 6.06
N LEU A 150 1.94 -5.07 7.11
CA LEU A 150 1.57 -3.66 7.13
C LEU A 150 2.37 -2.84 6.12
N LEU A 151 3.68 -3.10 5.99
CA LEU A 151 4.51 -2.45 4.98
C LEU A 151 4.04 -2.79 3.56
N ALA A 152 3.77 -4.07 3.28
CA ALA A 152 3.24 -4.51 1.98
C ALA A 152 1.87 -3.86 1.68
N TYR A 153 0.98 -3.75 2.67
CA TYR A 153 -0.29 -3.05 2.52
C TYR A 153 -0.09 -1.55 2.26
N ALA A 154 0.78 -0.91 3.05
CA ALA A 154 1.04 0.52 2.95
C ALA A 154 1.74 0.91 1.63
N SER A 155 2.56 0.02 1.06
CA SER A 155 3.32 0.30 -0.16
C SER A 155 2.45 0.54 -1.40
N ASP A 156 1.22 0.01 -1.44
CA ASP A 156 0.24 0.31 -2.51
C ASP A 156 -0.54 1.61 -2.27
N MET A 157 -0.44 2.20 -1.06
CA MET A 157 -1.17 3.41 -0.73
C MET A 157 -0.56 4.62 -1.46
N GLY A 158 -1.41 5.37 -2.17
CA GLY A 158 -1.03 6.63 -2.78
C GLY A 158 -0.42 6.52 -4.19
N LEU A 159 -0.13 5.34 -4.73
CA LEU A 159 0.45 5.18 -6.07
C LEU A 159 -0.45 5.78 -7.16
N VAL A 160 -1.73 5.42 -7.17
CA VAL A 160 -2.72 5.97 -8.13
C VAL A 160 -2.85 7.48 -7.95
N SER A 161 -2.88 7.98 -6.72
CA SER A 161 -2.96 9.42 -6.44
C SER A 161 -1.74 10.16 -6.97
N THR A 162 -0.54 9.59 -6.80
CA THR A 162 0.72 10.16 -7.30
C THR A 162 0.73 10.20 -8.83
N ALA A 163 0.28 9.14 -9.51
CA ALA A 163 0.17 9.11 -10.96
C ALA A 163 -0.80 10.18 -11.51
N LEU A 164 -1.76 10.62 -10.72
CA LEU A 164 -2.76 11.62 -11.10
C LEU A 164 -2.33 13.07 -10.81
N LEU A 165 -1.29 13.30 -10.01
CA LEU A 165 -0.83 14.65 -9.67
C LEU A 165 -0.60 15.58 -10.88
N PRO A 166 -0.01 15.14 -12.01
CA PRO A 166 0.21 16.00 -13.16
C PRO A 166 -1.08 16.52 -13.83
N PHE A 167 -2.21 15.85 -13.56
CA PHE A 167 -3.49 16.17 -14.19
C PHE A 167 -4.37 17.08 -13.33
N GLY A 168 -3.97 17.38 -12.08
CA GLY A 168 -4.68 18.25 -11.17
C GLY A 168 -6.14 17.86 -10.97
N ASP A 169 -7.00 18.87 -10.76
CA ASP A 169 -8.45 18.67 -10.50
C ASP A 169 -9.24 18.14 -11.71
N THR A 170 -8.64 18.06 -12.90
CA THR A 170 -9.35 17.58 -14.10
C THR A 170 -9.79 16.12 -13.98
N LEU A 171 -9.15 15.35 -13.12
CA LEU A 171 -9.47 13.94 -12.84
C LEU A 171 -10.31 13.73 -11.56
N ALA A 172 -10.70 14.78 -10.87
CA ALA A 172 -11.67 14.71 -9.76
C ALA A 172 -13.09 14.35 -10.24
N ARG A 173 -13.28 14.24 -11.55
CA ARG A 173 -14.59 13.91 -12.14
C ARG A 173 -14.80 12.38 -12.10
N ASP A 174 -16.02 11.97 -11.78
CA ASP A 174 -16.51 10.58 -11.71
C ASP A 174 -16.39 9.78 -13.03
N SER A 175 -15.87 10.40 -14.09
CA SER A 175 -15.76 9.83 -15.42
C SER A 175 -14.51 8.99 -15.67
N VAL A 176 -13.54 8.98 -14.73
CA VAL A 176 -12.28 8.24 -14.88
C VAL A 176 -12.25 7.08 -13.91
N GLN A 177 -12.25 5.86 -14.43
CA GLN A 177 -12.04 4.66 -13.62
C GLN A 177 -10.58 4.60 -13.18
N LYS A 178 -10.37 4.38 -11.89
CA LYS A 178 -9.05 4.32 -11.25
C LYS A 178 -8.90 2.96 -10.58
N ALA A 179 -7.84 2.24 -10.91
CA ALA A 179 -7.54 0.96 -10.29
C ALA A 179 -6.03 0.71 -10.28
N SER A 180 -5.52 0.10 -9.22
CA SER A 180 -4.23 -0.56 -9.22
C SER A 180 -4.42 -1.95 -9.81
N LEU A 181 -3.59 -2.32 -10.79
CA LEU A 181 -3.69 -3.61 -11.49
C LEU A 181 -2.56 -4.55 -11.10
N ASP A 182 -1.39 -4.02 -10.80
CA ASP A 182 -0.25 -4.77 -10.30
C ASP A 182 0.53 -3.94 -9.28
N HIS A 183 1.33 -4.64 -8.47
CA HIS A 183 2.13 -4.04 -7.42
C HIS A 183 3.41 -4.86 -7.20
N SER A 184 4.57 -4.19 -7.15
CA SER A 184 5.88 -4.81 -6.88
C SER A 184 6.78 -3.88 -6.07
#